data_9bcca85669c007a1ab96072a9c39d0bf
#
_entry.id   9bcca85669c007a1ab96072a9c39d0bf
#
_cell.length_a   1.000
_cell.length_b   1.000
_cell.length_c   1.000
_cell.angle_alpha   90.00
_cell.angle_beta   90.00
_cell.angle_gamma   90.00
#
_symmetry.space_group_name_H-M   'P 1'
#
loop_
_entity.id
_entity.type
_entity.pdbx_description
1 polymer ?
#
loop_
_entity_poly.entity_id
_entity_poly.type
_entity_poly.pdbx_seq_one_letter_code
_entity_poly.pdbx_strand_id
1 'polypeptide(L)'
;LLVQELPFNVTLKQFHVDYYENGMPKNFASDLIVTDRQSGQTYTPTVKVNHPFTLHGISLYQASFGDGGSSLTFRAWNLGTPSAASTELKAASLSAFPLHLGQNQTQQYTLEFTELRPLNVEDEEQTDNAASQPANLRHRLNEARSVQQSDALRNVGPTITFRLRDQAGQAREYVNYMLPLRRGGDFYFATGERSSNSE
;
A
#
# COMPACT_ATOMS: atom_id res chain seq x y z
N LEU A 1 -14.05 -2.52 -22.41
CA LEU A 1 -13.60 -1.30 -21.70
C LEU A 1 -13.69 -0.14 -22.69
N LEU A 2 -14.49 0.88 -22.37
CA LEU A 2 -14.56 2.09 -23.20
C LEU A 2 -13.48 3.04 -22.69
N VAL A 3 -12.52 3.40 -23.53
CA VAL A 3 -11.46 4.36 -23.22
C VAL A 3 -11.83 5.67 -23.90
N GLN A 4 -11.89 6.76 -23.11
CA GLN A 4 -12.11 8.09 -23.61
C GLN A 4 -10.87 8.94 -23.33
N GLU A 5 -10.31 9.55 -24.36
CA GLU A 5 -9.21 10.49 -24.19
C GLU A 5 -9.70 11.81 -23.57
N LEU A 6 -8.90 12.33 -22.64
CA LEU A 6 -9.15 13.66 -22.07
C LEU A 6 -8.69 14.74 -23.04
N PRO A 7 -9.41 15.89 -23.13
CA PRO A 7 -8.99 17.02 -23.96
C PRO A 7 -7.81 17.81 -23.37
N PHE A 8 -7.26 17.37 -22.25
CA PHE A 8 -6.13 17.98 -21.55
C PHE A 8 -5.20 16.91 -20.97
N ASN A 9 -3.95 17.29 -20.74
CA ASN A 9 -2.97 16.48 -20.03
C ASN A 9 -2.97 16.86 -18.56
N VAL A 10 -2.80 15.85 -17.67
CA VAL A 10 -2.74 16.04 -16.23
C VAL A 10 -1.42 15.49 -15.71
N THR A 11 -0.70 16.31 -14.97
CA THR A 11 0.53 15.91 -14.28
C THR A 11 0.40 16.23 -12.80
N LEU A 12 0.71 15.26 -11.95
CA LEU A 12 0.80 15.49 -10.51
C LEU A 12 2.11 16.20 -10.21
N LYS A 13 2.03 17.42 -9.65
CA LYS A 13 3.19 18.20 -9.20
C LYS A 13 3.60 17.82 -7.80
N GLN A 14 2.62 17.77 -6.89
CA GLN A 14 2.85 17.45 -5.49
C GLN A 14 1.58 16.88 -4.86
N PHE A 15 1.75 15.92 -3.97
CA PHE A 15 0.68 15.38 -3.15
C PHE A 15 0.91 15.79 -1.70
N HIS A 16 -0.14 16.19 -1.01
CA HIS A 16 -0.14 16.63 0.38
C HIS A 16 -1.07 15.77 1.21
N VAL A 17 -0.62 15.38 2.38
CA VAL A 17 -1.43 14.69 3.40
C VAL A 17 -1.22 15.38 4.73
N ASP A 18 -2.32 15.76 5.37
CA ASP A 18 -2.34 16.19 6.76
C ASP A 18 -2.84 15.02 7.61
N TYR A 19 -2.30 14.87 8.81
CA TYR A 19 -2.65 13.79 9.72
C TYR A 19 -3.24 14.34 11.02
N TYR A 20 -4.11 13.56 11.64
CA TYR A 20 -4.50 13.74 13.03
C TYR A 20 -3.37 13.24 13.95
N GLU A 21 -3.44 13.56 15.26
CA GLU A 21 -2.46 13.11 16.25
C GLU A 21 -2.39 11.56 16.37
N ASN A 22 -3.48 10.87 16.09
CA ASN A 22 -3.55 9.41 16.05
C ASN A 22 -2.99 8.79 14.75
N GLY A 23 -2.40 9.60 13.85
CA GLY A 23 -1.84 9.14 12.59
C GLY A 23 -2.86 8.90 11.46
N MET A 24 -4.13 9.22 11.68
CA MET A 24 -5.17 9.14 10.66
C MET A 24 -5.04 10.27 9.64
N PRO A 25 -5.29 10.04 8.33
CA PRO A 25 -5.37 11.12 7.36
C PRO A 25 -6.54 12.05 7.70
N LYS A 26 -6.22 13.32 7.90
CA LYS A 26 -7.19 14.37 8.15
C LYS A 26 -7.66 15.01 6.84
N ASN A 27 -6.71 15.23 5.95
CA ASN A 27 -6.95 15.88 4.68
C ASN A 27 -5.88 15.43 3.68
N PHE A 28 -6.24 15.38 2.40
CA PHE A 28 -5.27 15.15 1.34
C PHE A 28 -5.64 15.95 0.10
N ALA A 29 -4.62 16.39 -0.62
CA ALA A 29 -4.72 17.26 -1.77
C ALA A 29 -3.66 16.95 -2.83
N SER A 30 -4.00 17.19 -4.08
CA SER A 30 -3.10 17.06 -5.22
C SER A 30 -2.91 18.41 -5.90
N ASP A 31 -1.69 18.91 -5.93
CA ASP A 31 -1.32 20.02 -6.81
C ASP A 31 -1.07 19.46 -8.21
N LEU A 32 -1.86 19.93 -9.16
CA LEU A 32 -1.83 19.43 -10.53
C LEU A 32 -1.29 20.50 -11.47
N ILE A 33 -0.71 20.05 -12.57
CA ILE A 33 -0.46 20.85 -13.78
C ILE A 33 -1.39 20.27 -14.84
N VAL A 34 -2.36 21.08 -15.29
CA VAL A 34 -3.33 20.69 -16.31
C VAL A 34 -3.09 21.54 -17.56
N THR A 35 -2.72 20.89 -18.66
CA THR A 35 -2.45 21.56 -19.93
C THR A 35 -3.54 21.20 -20.94
N ASP A 36 -4.31 22.20 -21.35
CA ASP A 36 -5.32 22.07 -22.39
C ASP A 36 -4.65 21.76 -23.73
N ARG A 37 -5.05 20.66 -24.35
CA ARG A 37 -4.48 20.24 -25.65
C ARG A 37 -4.88 21.13 -26.81
N GLN A 38 -6.00 21.81 -26.73
CA GLN A 38 -6.52 22.64 -27.82
C GLN A 38 -5.93 24.04 -27.80
N SER A 39 -5.90 24.67 -26.61
CA SER A 39 -5.41 26.04 -26.46
C SER A 39 -3.94 26.15 -26.08
N GLY A 40 -3.35 25.06 -25.55
CA GLY A 40 -2.01 25.06 -24.95
C GLY A 40 -1.96 25.75 -23.57
N GLN A 41 -3.08 26.24 -23.08
CA GLN A 41 -3.14 26.92 -21.78
C GLN A 41 -2.87 25.95 -20.63
N THR A 42 -2.09 26.41 -19.66
CA THR A 42 -1.73 25.62 -18.47
C THR A 42 -2.40 26.19 -17.22
N TYR A 43 -3.00 25.31 -16.43
CA TYR A 43 -3.62 25.59 -15.14
C TYR A 43 -2.87 24.84 -14.05
N THR A 44 -2.80 25.42 -12.86
CA THR A 44 -2.14 24.79 -11.68
C THR A 44 -3.11 24.69 -10.49
N PRO A 45 -4.18 23.89 -10.61
CA PRO A 45 -5.14 23.76 -9.53
C PRO A 45 -4.61 22.85 -8.40
N THR A 46 -5.07 23.13 -7.18
CA THR A 46 -5.02 22.18 -6.05
C THR A 46 -6.38 21.50 -5.92
N VAL A 47 -6.43 20.20 -6.17
CA VAL A 47 -7.64 19.38 -6.04
C VAL A 47 -7.65 18.73 -4.67
N LYS A 48 -8.77 18.90 -3.95
CA LYS A 48 -8.99 18.33 -2.60
C LYS A 48 -10.29 17.52 -2.59
N VAL A 49 -10.50 16.77 -1.52
CA VAL A 49 -11.81 16.17 -1.24
C VAL A 49 -12.86 17.27 -1.22
N ASN A 50 -13.95 17.09 -1.97
CA ASN A 50 -15.04 18.06 -2.15
C ASN A 50 -14.67 19.39 -2.85
N HIS A 51 -13.45 19.53 -3.37
CA HIS A 51 -13.02 20.70 -4.15
C HIS A 51 -12.42 20.24 -5.48
N PRO A 52 -13.24 19.84 -6.46
CA PRO A 52 -12.77 19.41 -7.75
C PRO A 52 -12.28 20.57 -8.62
N PHE A 53 -11.45 20.25 -9.59
CA PHE A 53 -11.13 21.16 -10.71
C PHE A 53 -11.92 20.73 -11.93
N THR A 54 -12.55 21.69 -12.63
CA THR A 54 -13.36 21.42 -13.82
C THR A 54 -12.80 22.17 -15.03
N LEU A 55 -12.59 21.44 -16.13
CA LEU A 55 -12.19 22.00 -17.43
C LEU A 55 -12.94 21.29 -18.55
N HIS A 56 -13.49 22.05 -19.51
CA HIS A 56 -14.29 21.53 -20.62
C HIS A 56 -15.45 20.59 -20.18
N GLY A 57 -16.08 20.87 -19.04
CA GLY A 57 -17.17 20.05 -18.50
C GLY A 57 -16.72 18.73 -17.84
N ILE A 58 -15.43 18.47 -17.77
CA ILE A 58 -14.84 17.30 -17.10
C ILE A 58 -14.28 17.74 -15.76
N SER A 59 -14.71 17.06 -14.69
CA SER A 59 -14.28 17.36 -13.32
C SER A 59 -13.30 16.32 -12.80
N LEU A 60 -12.16 16.80 -12.28
CA LEU A 60 -11.15 16.00 -11.59
C LEU A 60 -11.41 16.03 -10.08
N TYR A 61 -11.61 14.86 -9.49
CA TYR A 61 -11.87 14.68 -8.06
C TYR A 61 -10.72 13.96 -7.39
N GLN A 62 -10.41 14.36 -6.16
CA GLN A 62 -9.54 13.58 -5.26
C GLN A 62 -10.40 12.55 -4.52
N ALA A 63 -10.24 11.27 -4.82
CA ALA A 63 -11.03 10.19 -4.22
C ALA A 63 -10.22 9.40 -3.18
N SER A 64 -8.97 9.07 -3.48
CA SER A 64 -8.08 8.28 -2.64
C SER A 64 -6.62 8.53 -3.03
N PHE A 65 -5.71 7.95 -2.29
CA PHE A 65 -4.31 7.92 -2.63
C PHE A 65 -3.72 6.53 -2.36
N GLY A 66 -2.61 6.24 -2.98
CA GLY A 66 -1.87 4.99 -2.82
C GLY A 66 -0.39 5.21 -3.05
N ASP A 67 0.37 4.15 -2.99
CA ASP A 67 1.78 4.19 -3.31
C ASP A 67 1.99 4.30 -4.82
N GLY A 68 2.89 5.18 -5.22
CA GLY A 68 3.24 5.45 -6.62
C GLY A 68 4.52 4.76 -7.09
N GLY A 69 5.05 3.80 -6.34
CA GLY A 69 6.28 3.10 -6.69
C GLY A 69 7.46 3.39 -5.75
N SER A 70 7.22 3.43 -4.44
CA SER A 70 8.24 3.67 -3.44
C SER A 70 9.41 2.69 -3.54
N SER A 71 10.62 3.20 -3.30
CA SER A 71 11.81 2.36 -3.16
C SER A 71 11.81 1.67 -1.80
N LEU A 72 12.02 0.37 -1.80
CA LEU A 72 11.98 -0.49 -0.62
C LEU A 72 13.34 -1.18 -0.42
N THR A 73 13.75 -1.32 0.82
CA THR A 73 14.90 -2.13 1.21
C THR A 73 14.47 -3.21 2.18
N PHE A 74 14.69 -4.46 1.81
CA PHE A 74 14.35 -5.63 2.61
C PHE A 74 15.60 -6.33 3.10
N ARG A 75 15.50 -7.01 4.23
CA ARG A 75 16.49 -7.96 4.70
C ARG A 75 15.86 -9.34 4.78
N ALA A 76 16.31 -10.25 3.91
CA ALA A 76 15.90 -11.64 3.93
C ALA A 76 16.81 -12.43 4.87
N TRP A 77 16.19 -13.15 5.81
CA TRP A 77 16.88 -13.99 6.79
C TRP A 77 16.55 -15.46 6.53
N ASN A 78 17.56 -16.32 6.51
CA ASN A 78 17.32 -17.75 6.49
C ASN A 78 17.11 -18.25 7.92
N LEU A 79 15.87 -18.52 8.29
CA LEU A 79 15.53 -18.97 9.64
C LEU A 79 15.99 -20.41 9.93
N GLY A 80 16.31 -21.20 8.91
CA GLY A 80 16.87 -22.55 9.06
C GLY A 80 18.36 -22.59 9.43
N THR A 81 19.03 -21.44 9.40
CA THR A 81 20.47 -21.34 9.69
C THR A 81 20.69 -20.14 10.61
N PRO A 82 20.71 -20.31 11.94
CA PRO A 82 20.72 -19.21 12.91
C PRO A 82 21.90 -18.24 12.78
N SER A 83 23.00 -18.66 12.16
CA SER A 83 24.19 -17.83 11.93
C SER A 83 24.27 -17.24 10.53
N ALA A 84 23.26 -17.42 9.71
CA ALA A 84 23.28 -16.90 8.34
C ALA A 84 23.19 -15.37 8.31
N ALA A 85 24.04 -14.76 7.50
CA ALA A 85 23.96 -13.34 7.19
C ALA A 85 22.65 -13.04 6.46
N SER A 86 22.04 -11.88 6.76
CA SER A 86 20.90 -11.41 5.98
C SER A 86 21.32 -11.01 4.58
N THR A 87 20.46 -11.23 3.61
CA THR A 87 20.63 -10.70 2.25
C THR A 87 19.79 -9.43 2.10
N GLU A 88 20.44 -8.33 1.72
CA GLU A 88 19.75 -7.08 1.43
C GLU A 88 19.20 -7.12 0.00
N LEU A 89 17.90 -6.81 -0.13
CA LEU A 89 17.17 -6.75 -1.39
C LEU A 89 16.62 -5.33 -1.56
N LYS A 90 16.89 -4.71 -2.70
CA LYS A 90 16.35 -3.40 -3.07
C LYS A 90 15.35 -3.58 -4.20
N ALA A 91 14.14 -3.07 -4.01
CA ALA A 91 13.07 -3.17 -4.98
C ALA A 91 12.22 -1.89 -4.97
N ALA A 92 11.47 -1.68 -6.04
CA ALA A 92 10.35 -0.74 -6.02
C ALA A 92 9.07 -1.49 -5.67
N SER A 93 8.11 -0.83 -5.03
CA SER A 93 6.76 -1.36 -4.94
C SER A 93 6.22 -1.59 -6.36
N LEU A 94 5.33 -2.56 -6.52
CA LEU A 94 4.79 -3.00 -7.82
C LEU A 94 5.86 -3.58 -8.78
N SER A 95 6.96 -4.08 -8.26
CA SER A 95 8.02 -4.74 -9.04
C SER A 95 8.12 -6.23 -8.72
N ALA A 96 8.77 -6.96 -9.60
CA ALA A 96 9.09 -8.38 -9.41
C ALA A 96 10.58 -8.62 -9.70
N PHE A 97 11.20 -9.53 -8.95
CA PHE A 97 12.57 -9.93 -9.19
C PHE A 97 12.85 -11.38 -8.76
N PRO A 98 13.86 -12.02 -9.35
CA PRO A 98 14.24 -13.38 -8.98
C PRO A 98 14.88 -13.41 -7.58
N LEU A 99 14.46 -14.37 -6.77
CA LEU A 99 15.01 -14.64 -5.45
C LEU A 99 15.53 -16.06 -5.40
N HIS A 100 16.79 -16.21 -5.02
CA HIS A 100 17.44 -17.49 -4.88
C HIS A 100 17.62 -17.81 -3.38
N LEU A 101 17.03 -18.91 -2.93
CA LEU A 101 17.06 -19.35 -1.54
C LEU A 101 17.71 -20.73 -1.41
N GLY A 102 18.00 -21.10 -0.18
CA GLY A 102 18.58 -22.40 0.16
C GLY A 102 20.11 -22.42 0.13
N GLN A 103 20.68 -23.51 0.63
CA GLN A 103 22.13 -23.76 0.51
C GLN A 103 22.47 -23.92 -0.96
N ASN A 104 23.48 -23.20 -1.43
CA ASN A 104 23.90 -23.14 -2.84
C ASN A 104 22.88 -22.49 -3.80
N GLN A 105 21.92 -21.70 -3.30
CA GLN A 105 20.94 -20.97 -4.12
C GLN A 105 20.13 -21.88 -5.09
N THR A 106 19.87 -23.11 -4.68
CA THR A 106 19.22 -24.12 -5.54
C THR A 106 17.71 -23.90 -5.70
N GLN A 107 17.09 -23.18 -4.77
CA GLN A 107 15.66 -22.87 -4.83
C GLN A 107 15.44 -21.50 -5.49
N GLN A 108 14.80 -21.49 -6.63
CA GLN A 108 14.50 -20.28 -7.38
C GLN A 108 13.03 -19.91 -7.19
N TYR A 109 12.83 -18.67 -6.80
CA TYR A 109 11.50 -18.04 -6.64
C TYR A 109 11.47 -16.72 -7.37
N THR A 110 10.28 -16.25 -7.67
CA THR A 110 10.02 -14.87 -8.06
C THR A 110 9.31 -14.17 -6.90
N LEU A 111 9.89 -13.09 -6.44
CA LEU A 111 9.29 -12.22 -5.43
C LEU A 111 8.59 -11.06 -6.14
N GLU A 112 7.26 -11.02 -6.03
CA GLU A 112 6.39 -10.03 -6.68
C GLU A 112 5.82 -9.10 -5.62
N PHE A 113 6.19 -7.81 -5.61
CA PHE A 113 5.57 -6.82 -4.73
C PHE A 113 4.28 -6.33 -5.37
N THR A 114 3.16 -6.56 -4.71
CA THR A 114 1.82 -6.29 -5.27
C THR A 114 1.18 -5.04 -4.72
N GLU A 115 1.47 -4.67 -3.47
CA GLU A 115 0.87 -3.50 -2.85
C GLU A 115 1.72 -2.99 -1.70
N LEU A 116 1.98 -1.68 -1.67
CA LEU A 116 2.43 -0.97 -0.47
C LEU A 116 1.29 -0.07 0.01
N ARG A 117 0.84 -0.28 1.23
CA ARG A 117 -0.12 0.60 1.91
C ARG A 117 0.62 1.46 2.91
N PRO A 118 0.72 2.78 2.67
CA PRO A 118 1.39 3.69 3.60
C PRO A 118 0.71 3.80 4.97
N LEU A 119 -0.60 3.55 4.99
CA LEU A 119 -1.44 3.72 6.16
C LEU A 119 -2.34 2.50 6.36
N ASN A 120 -2.35 1.96 7.56
CA ASN A 120 -3.26 0.90 7.96
C ASN A 120 -3.86 1.27 9.31
N VAL A 121 -5.18 1.33 9.34
CA VAL A 121 -5.93 1.64 10.55
C VAL A 121 -6.56 0.37 11.05
N GLU A 122 -6.20 -0.01 12.25
CA GLU A 122 -6.68 -1.22 12.90
C GLU A 122 -7.17 -0.91 14.31
N ASP A 123 -8.11 -1.72 14.77
CA ASP A 123 -8.62 -1.70 16.13
C ASP A 123 -7.66 -2.52 17.02
N GLU A 124 -7.06 -1.88 18.00
CA GLU A 124 -6.06 -2.50 18.87
C GLU A 124 -6.68 -3.62 19.75
N GLU A 125 -7.99 -3.56 20.02
CA GLU A 125 -8.70 -4.55 20.83
C GLU A 125 -9.09 -5.81 20.04
N GLN A 126 -9.26 -5.73 18.71
CA GLN A 126 -9.65 -6.87 17.87
C GLN A 126 -8.47 -7.68 17.33
N THR A 127 -7.23 -7.23 17.51
CA THR A 127 -6.05 -7.92 16.99
C THR A 127 -5.84 -9.30 17.63
N ASP A 128 -6.49 -9.60 18.76
CA ASP A 128 -6.39 -10.89 19.41
C ASP A 128 -7.16 -12.02 18.70
N ASN A 129 -8.13 -11.67 17.84
CA ASN A 129 -8.97 -12.63 17.13
C ASN A 129 -8.78 -12.62 15.59
N ALA A 130 -7.95 -11.73 15.06
CA ALA A 130 -7.88 -11.45 13.62
C ALA A 130 -6.92 -12.34 12.81
N ALA A 131 -6.35 -13.40 13.42
CA ALA A 131 -5.47 -14.33 12.69
C ALA A 131 -6.21 -15.20 11.64
N SER A 132 -7.53 -15.07 11.48
CA SER A 132 -8.31 -16.00 10.67
C SER A 132 -9.33 -15.41 9.70
N GLN A 133 -9.43 -14.11 9.50
CA GLN A 133 -10.35 -13.57 8.48
C GLN A 133 -9.73 -12.50 7.60
N PRO A 134 -9.73 -12.66 6.26
CA PRO A 134 -9.37 -11.58 5.35
C PRO A 134 -10.45 -10.49 5.48
N ALA A 135 -10.07 -9.33 6.01
CA ALA A 135 -10.97 -8.19 6.14
C ALA A 135 -11.49 -7.78 4.75
N ASN A 136 -12.79 -7.93 4.53
CA ASN A 136 -13.46 -7.52 3.31
C ASN A 136 -13.27 -6.02 3.11
N LEU A 137 -12.79 -5.62 1.92
CA LEU A 137 -12.56 -4.23 1.51
C LEU A 137 -13.80 -3.33 1.73
N ARG A 138 -15.00 -3.90 1.62
CA ARG A 138 -16.27 -3.20 1.87
C ARG A 138 -16.48 -2.87 3.36
N HIS A 139 -16.03 -3.70 4.27
CA HIS A 139 -16.11 -3.46 5.72
C HIS A 139 -15.20 -2.28 6.09
N ARG A 140 -13.97 -2.25 5.56
CA ARG A 140 -13.00 -1.17 5.77
C ARG A 140 -13.46 0.19 5.21
N LEU A 141 -14.17 0.21 4.08
CA LEU A 141 -14.73 1.44 3.52
C LEU A 141 -15.91 2.00 4.34
N ASN A 142 -16.70 1.13 4.96
CA ASN A 142 -17.77 1.54 5.86
C ASN A 142 -17.23 2.00 7.22
N GLU A 143 -16.20 1.33 7.74
CA GLU A 143 -15.50 1.74 8.96
C GLU A 143 -14.80 3.09 8.78
N ALA A 144 -14.17 3.36 7.66
CA ALA A 144 -13.56 4.66 7.37
C ALA A 144 -14.56 5.83 7.38
N ARG A 145 -15.85 5.56 7.22
CA ARG A 145 -16.93 6.58 7.36
C ARG A 145 -17.40 6.77 8.81
N SER A 146 -17.25 5.76 9.66
CA SER A 146 -17.65 5.80 11.08
C SER A 146 -16.51 6.18 12.04
N VAL A 147 -15.29 6.31 11.54
CA VAL A 147 -14.01 6.43 12.27
C VAL A 147 -13.84 7.77 13.02
N GLN A 148 -14.73 8.74 12.87
CA GLN A 148 -14.58 10.00 13.59
C GLN A 148 -14.75 9.92 15.13
N GLN A 149 -15.02 8.74 15.70
CA GLN A 149 -15.42 8.64 17.11
C GLN A 149 -14.91 7.41 17.90
N SER A 150 -14.01 6.56 17.40
CA SER A 150 -13.48 5.48 18.24
C SER A 150 -12.03 5.75 18.63
N ASP A 151 -11.78 5.92 19.91
CA ASP A 151 -10.44 6.05 20.50
C ASP A 151 -9.59 4.76 20.35
N ALA A 152 -10.20 3.66 19.91
CA ALA A 152 -9.56 2.36 19.71
C ALA A 152 -8.85 2.21 18.36
N LEU A 153 -9.16 3.05 17.36
CA LEU A 153 -8.55 2.96 16.03
C LEU A 153 -7.21 3.68 15.98
N ARG A 154 -6.19 2.97 15.58
CA ARG A 154 -4.82 3.47 15.47
C ARG A 154 -4.22 3.15 14.11
N ASN A 155 -3.44 4.07 13.57
CA ASN A 155 -2.59 3.78 12.43
C ASN A 155 -1.40 2.90 12.90
N VAL A 156 -1.38 1.66 12.45
CA VAL A 156 -0.33 0.67 12.77
C VAL A 156 0.87 0.75 11.80
N GLY A 157 0.88 1.75 10.93
CA GLY A 157 1.99 2.01 10.02
C GLY A 157 1.84 1.33 8.66
N PRO A 158 2.90 1.38 7.82
CA PRO A 158 2.84 0.82 6.49
C PRO A 158 2.83 -0.71 6.50
N THR A 159 2.15 -1.30 5.49
CA THR A 159 2.24 -2.73 5.18
C THR A 159 2.67 -2.93 3.74
N ILE A 160 3.41 -4.01 3.51
CA ILE A 160 3.79 -4.47 2.19
C ILE A 160 3.19 -5.84 1.91
N THR A 161 2.50 -5.96 0.78
CA THR A 161 2.00 -7.24 0.28
C THR A 161 2.89 -7.72 -0.85
N PHE A 162 3.32 -8.98 -0.76
CA PHE A 162 4.13 -9.61 -1.80
C PHE A 162 3.74 -11.06 -1.99
N ARG A 163 4.04 -11.58 -3.19
CA ARG A 163 3.89 -12.98 -3.54
C ARG A 163 5.24 -13.63 -3.76
N LEU A 164 5.40 -14.80 -3.19
CA LEU A 164 6.52 -15.67 -3.47
C LEU A 164 6.04 -16.78 -4.41
N ARG A 165 6.50 -16.72 -5.66
CA ARG A 165 6.13 -17.68 -6.71
C ARG A 165 7.27 -18.66 -6.94
N ASP A 166 6.97 -19.95 -6.93
CA ASP A 166 7.92 -20.99 -7.26
C ASP A 166 8.03 -21.23 -8.78
N GLN A 167 8.92 -22.14 -9.17
CA GLN A 167 9.13 -22.52 -10.58
C GLN A 167 7.93 -23.26 -11.21
N ALA A 168 7.09 -23.88 -10.40
CA ALA A 168 5.86 -24.53 -10.83
C ALA A 168 4.71 -23.53 -11.05
N GLY A 169 4.93 -22.25 -10.76
CA GLY A 169 3.93 -21.19 -10.87
C GLY A 169 3.03 -21.05 -9.66
N GLN A 170 3.20 -21.87 -8.62
CA GLN A 170 2.45 -21.72 -7.38
C GLN A 170 2.92 -20.47 -6.62
N ALA A 171 1.99 -19.71 -6.09
CA ALA A 171 2.30 -18.50 -5.35
C ALA A 171 1.68 -18.52 -3.95
N ARG A 172 2.43 -18.01 -2.99
CA ARG A 172 1.94 -17.67 -1.66
C ARG A 172 2.02 -16.18 -1.47
N GLU A 173 0.99 -15.60 -0.91
CA GLU A 173 0.90 -14.17 -0.64
C GLU A 173 1.17 -13.91 0.83
N TYR A 174 1.99 -12.91 1.08
CA TYR A 174 2.37 -12.47 2.42
C TYR A 174 2.07 -10.99 2.58
N VAL A 175 1.66 -10.62 3.78
CA VAL A 175 1.50 -9.23 4.22
C VAL A 175 2.41 -9.01 5.41
N ASN A 176 3.35 -8.09 5.31
CA ASN A 176 4.25 -7.72 6.40
C ASN A 176 3.96 -6.31 6.88
N TYR A 177 3.83 -6.17 8.19
CA TYR A 177 3.83 -4.87 8.85
C TYR A 177 5.25 -4.34 8.95
N MET A 178 5.47 -3.11 8.52
CA MET A 178 6.81 -2.52 8.47
C MET A 178 7.23 -1.89 9.79
N LEU A 179 6.28 -1.62 10.69
CA LEU A 179 6.54 -1.17 12.05
C LEU A 179 6.20 -2.26 13.06
N PRO A 180 6.91 -2.31 14.20
CA PRO A 180 6.58 -3.24 15.25
C PRO A 180 5.25 -2.87 15.91
N LEU A 181 4.40 -3.87 16.12
CA LEU A 181 3.17 -3.76 16.89
C LEU A 181 3.47 -4.02 18.36
N ARG A 182 2.84 -3.26 19.25
CA ARG A 182 2.94 -3.48 20.70
C ARG A 182 1.82 -4.37 21.19
N ARG A 183 2.17 -5.46 21.85
CA ARG A 183 1.19 -6.41 22.41
C ARG A 183 1.65 -6.90 23.76
N GLY A 184 0.83 -6.76 24.79
CA GLY A 184 1.16 -7.22 26.14
C GLY A 184 2.41 -6.61 26.77
N GLY A 185 2.90 -5.45 26.25
CA GLY A 185 4.13 -4.80 26.69
C GLY A 185 5.35 -5.07 25.79
N ASP A 186 5.30 -6.09 24.95
CA ASP A 186 6.36 -6.46 24.02
C ASP A 186 6.12 -5.93 22.60
N PHE A 187 7.17 -5.92 21.78
CA PHE A 187 7.11 -5.51 20.39
C PHE A 187 7.28 -6.71 19.45
N TYR A 188 6.38 -6.79 18.46
CA TYR A 188 6.35 -7.87 17.47
C TYR A 188 6.26 -7.31 16.07
N PHE A 189 6.98 -7.92 15.12
CA PHE A 189 6.71 -7.71 13.71
C PHE A 189 5.68 -8.72 13.25
N ALA A 190 4.51 -8.25 12.86
CA ALA A 190 3.44 -9.10 12.39
C ALA A 190 3.59 -9.41 10.89
N THR A 191 3.24 -10.64 10.53
CA THR A 191 3.14 -11.08 9.15
C THR A 191 1.93 -11.98 9.01
N GLY A 192 1.23 -11.87 7.88
CA GLY A 192 0.14 -12.75 7.49
C GLY A 192 0.52 -13.54 6.25
N GLU A 193 0.10 -14.81 6.18
CA GLU A 193 0.22 -15.64 4.99
C GLU A 193 -1.15 -16.00 4.46
N ARG A 194 -1.30 -15.97 3.12
CA ARG A 194 -2.49 -16.41 2.41
C ARG A 194 -2.07 -17.34 1.28
N SER A 195 -2.54 -18.59 1.30
CA SER A 195 -2.35 -19.49 0.17
C SER A 195 -3.25 -19.11 -1.00
N SER A 196 -2.74 -19.23 -2.22
CA SER A 196 -3.51 -18.96 -3.43
C SER A 196 -4.47 -20.09 -3.82
N ASN A 197 -4.56 -21.15 -3.06
CA ASN A 197 -5.50 -22.25 -3.30
C ASN A 197 -6.85 -21.92 -2.69
N SER A 198 -7.51 -20.90 -3.20
CA SER A 198 -8.95 -20.74 -3.02
C SER A 198 -9.60 -21.16 -4.33
N GLU A 199 -10.13 -22.35 -4.37
CA GLU A 199 -11.28 -22.63 -5.21
C GLU A 199 -12.46 -21.76 -4.75
#